data_669faae198be60550724523a863009f7
#
_entry.id   669faae198be60550724523a863009f7
#
_cell.length_a   1.000
_cell.length_b   1.000
_cell.length_c   1.000
_cell.angle_alpha   90.00
_cell.angle_beta   90.00
_cell.angle_gamma   90.00
#
_symmetry.space_group_name_H-M   'P 1'
#
loop_
_entity.id
_entity.type
_entity.pdbx_description
1 polymer ?
#
loop_
_entity_poly.entity_id
_entity_poly.type
_entity_poly.pdbx_seq_one_letter_code
_entity_poly.pdbx_strand_id
1 'polypeptide(L)'
;MMRIAPLLTSASLLAVIPVWQGGDRPNADRPDRDPPSRVGRLSFVTGAVSFRPGDVDDWTDATVNYPLHNGDHLWTDSDARAEITVGSTAFRLAPLSAFGFLALDDRTAQVRLSQGSLNVRVRDLGDDESLEIDTPSGAVSLLRSGVYRVDVDTTGDTTSVTVRSGEAEVTAAGSALPVHREQTALVVAGNSPTYDVHDAIRSDDWEDWCASRDRRWDDARSARYVSRGVIGYEDLDDNGDWRETPDYGAVWVPRGVATGWAPYRYGHWAWVEPWGWTWIDDAPWGFAPFHYGRWAYVGGGWAWVPGHVVARPVYAPALVVFVGGRNWSLAIAGGSGVAWFPLAPEEPYVPAYRVSNRYIRNVNVTNVNVTNINVTNVNVTNINYRNRREPDAMTVVSHETFVESRPVNRGVIVVPRDRLDEARVVGATARVAPDRRSVLAQPAVVETRRPPMYVMTRQVVVQRQPPPPPVPFAAREQALRARPGRPLDDATIATLRARTPSTSPGTFVRPAAPAPALAPAPALRPAREGLPPPRPARRAPPPHDAAPPASAPVERPVRPARRERQQPTERARPQEQP
;
A
#
# COMPACT_ATOMS: atom_id res chain seq x y z
N MET A 1 57.90 24.27 78.56
CA MET A 1 58.08 23.29 77.47
C MET A 1 56.71 22.96 76.89
N MET A 2 56.43 23.50 75.73
CA MET A 2 55.13 23.54 75.07
C MET A 2 55.16 22.53 73.95
N ARG A 3 54.29 21.51 74.01
CA ARG A 3 54.09 20.51 72.90
C ARG A 3 52.90 20.93 72.08
N ILE A 4 53.14 21.23 70.83
CA ILE A 4 52.15 21.50 69.82
C ILE A 4 51.77 20.20 69.17
N ALA A 5 50.44 19.85 69.13
CA ALA A 5 49.89 18.76 68.41
C ALA A 5 49.33 19.23 67.03
N PRO A 6 49.48 18.47 65.94
CA PRO A 6 48.93 18.88 64.65
C PRO A 6 47.46 18.47 64.47
N LEU A 7 46.66 19.38 63.97
CA LEU A 7 45.29 19.17 63.50
C LEU A 7 45.30 18.40 62.17
N LEU A 8 44.67 17.29 62.16
CA LEU A 8 44.30 16.53 60.94
C LEU A 8 42.97 17.07 60.42
N THR A 9 42.99 17.72 59.26
CA THR A 9 41.83 18.12 58.50
C THR A 9 41.42 16.98 57.59
N SER A 10 40.26 16.35 57.89
CA SER A 10 39.61 15.33 57.04
C SER A 10 38.89 16.03 55.90
N ALA A 11 39.39 15.90 54.67
CA ALA A 11 38.69 16.30 53.45
C ALA A 11 37.70 15.21 53.05
N SER A 12 36.40 15.46 53.23
CA SER A 12 35.33 14.61 52.72
C SER A 12 35.19 14.84 51.21
N LEU A 13 35.58 13.85 50.39
CA LEU A 13 35.27 13.77 48.99
C LEU A 13 33.78 13.42 48.84
N LEU A 14 32.96 14.40 48.46
CA LEU A 14 31.61 14.20 47.94
C LEU A 14 31.73 13.64 46.53
N ALA A 15 31.51 12.33 46.37
CA ALA A 15 31.32 11.69 45.06
C ALA A 15 29.99 12.16 44.45
N VAL A 16 30.05 13.03 43.47
CA VAL A 16 28.93 13.40 42.63
C VAL A 16 28.63 12.19 41.71
N ILE A 17 27.61 11.41 42.04
CA ILE A 17 27.07 10.39 41.17
C ILE A 17 26.25 11.11 40.08
N PRO A 18 26.59 11.02 38.80
CA PRO A 18 25.72 11.56 37.76
C PRO A 18 24.44 10.75 37.72
N VAL A 19 23.33 11.35 38.10
CA VAL A 19 21.99 10.82 37.86
C VAL A 19 21.76 10.84 36.35
N TRP A 20 21.93 9.73 35.72
CA TRP A 20 21.46 9.48 34.34
C TRP A 20 19.94 9.60 34.32
N GLN A 21 19.42 10.76 34.01
CA GLN A 21 18.05 10.91 33.51
C GLN A 21 18.05 10.44 32.06
N GLY A 22 18.00 9.13 31.89
CA GLY A 22 17.78 8.49 30.60
C GLY A 22 16.31 8.59 30.17
N GLY A 23 15.88 9.79 29.85
CA GLY A 23 14.74 9.98 28.97
C GLY A 23 15.23 9.79 27.54
N ASP A 24 15.00 8.62 26.95
CA ASP A 24 15.16 8.36 25.51
C ASP A 24 14.28 9.36 24.75
N ARG A 25 14.84 10.52 24.42
CA ARG A 25 14.25 11.44 23.44
C ARG A 25 14.35 10.77 22.08
N PRO A 26 13.24 10.57 21.34
CA PRO A 26 13.33 10.12 19.95
C PRO A 26 14.24 11.12 19.20
N ASN A 27 15.25 10.58 18.54
CA ASN A 27 16.18 11.37 17.75
C ASN A 27 15.41 12.01 16.58
N ALA A 28 15.15 13.32 16.63
CA ALA A 28 14.19 14.03 15.80
C ALA A 28 14.64 14.21 14.32
N ASP A 29 15.89 13.83 13.98
CA ASP A 29 16.54 14.25 12.73
C ASP A 29 17.07 13.10 11.86
N ARG A 30 16.31 12.02 11.70
CA ARG A 30 16.63 11.05 10.66
C ARG A 30 15.41 10.83 9.78
N PRO A 31 15.28 11.56 8.64
CA PRO A 31 14.14 11.47 7.72
C PRO A 31 13.99 10.12 7.01
N ASP A 32 15.02 9.25 7.04
CA ASP A 32 15.07 8.02 6.22
C ASP A 32 14.57 6.75 6.93
N ARG A 33 13.84 6.88 8.06
CA ARG A 33 13.45 5.75 8.92
C ARG A 33 11.98 5.69 9.31
N ASP A 34 11.14 6.54 8.72
CA ASP A 34 9.70 6.41 8.91
C ASP A 34 9.21 5.17 8.15
N PRO A 35 8.22 4.43 8.67
CA PRO A 35 7.57 3.40 7.90
C PRO A 35 6.91 4.00 6.67
N PRO A 36 6.73 3.25 5.57
CA PRO A 36 6.06 3.74 4.39
C PRO A 36 4.68 4.32 4.72
N SER A 37 4.33 5.43 4.06
CA SER A 37 3.00 6.04 4.19
C SER A 37 1.94 5.24 3.44
N ARG A 38 2.35 4.36 2.53
CA ARG A 38 1.48 3.51 1.70
C ARG A 38 1.81 2.03 1.84
N VAL A 39 0.80 1.21 1.61
CA VAL A 39 0.85 -0.25 1.61
C VAL A 39 0.15 -0.78 0.37
N GLY A 40 0.32 -2.05 0.05
CA GLY A 40 -0.52 -2.75 -0.90
C GLY A 40 -1.75 -3.31 -0.18
N ARG A 41 -2.96 -2.88 -0.52
CA ARG A 41 -4.18 -3.53 -0.01
C ARG A 41 -4.56 -4.68 -0.92
N LEU A 42 -4.77 -5.86 -0.39
CA LEU A 42 -5.47 -6.92 -1.11
C LEU A 42 -6.97 -6.56 -1.19
N SER A 43 -7.39 -5.95 -2.30
CA SER A 43 -8.70 -5.31 -2.45
C SER A 43 -9.79 -6.24 -3.01
N PHE A 44 -9.39 -7.33 -3.66
CA PHE A 44 -10.31 -8.32 -4.22
C PHE A 44 -9.66 -9.70 -4.30
N VAL A 45 -10.43 -10.71 -3.96
CA VAL A 45 -10.05 -12.13 -4.04
C VAL A 45 -11.26 -12.91 -4.55
N THR A 46 -11.05 -13.78 -5.53
CA THR A 46 -12.03 -14.79 -5.95
C THR A 46 -11.30 -16.07 -6.32
N GLY A 47 -11.91 -17.21 -6.02
CA GLY A 47 -11.25 -18.51 -6.16
C GLY A 47 -10.16 -18.74 -5.11
N ALA A 48 -9.28 -19.69 -5.33
CA ALA A 48 -8.19 -20.03 -4.43
C ALA A 48 -7.00 -19.10 -4.67
N VAL A 49 -6.82 -18.14 -3.79
CA VAL A 49 -5.66 -17.24 -3.77
C VAL A 49 -4.86 -17.51 -2.50
N SER A 50 -3.59 -17.79 -2.67
CA SER A 50 -2.67 -18.07 -1.57
C SER A 50 -1.75 -16.89 -1.31
N PHE A 51 -1.44 -16.66 -0.05
CA PHE A 51 -0.58 -15.60 0.45
C PHE A 51 0.58 -16.18 1.26
N ARG A 52 1.75 -15.59 1.14
CA ARG A 52 2.92 -15.88 1.95
C ARG A 52 3.56 -14.58 2.41
N PRO A 53 3.57 -14.27 3.71
CA PRO A 53 4.33 -13.16 4.25
C PRO A 53 5.82 -13.29 3.92
N GLY A 54 6.49 -12.15 3.76
CA GLY A 54 7.90 -12.13 3.36
C GLY A 54 8.89 -12.65 4.40
N ASP A 55 8.46 -12.81 5.63
CA ASP A 55 9.30 -13.19 6.78
C ASP A 55 9.00 -14.59 7.34
N VAL A 56 8.08 -15.34 6.70
CA VAL A 56 7.81 -16.76 6.97
C VAL A 56 7.75 -17.56 5.66
N ASP A 57 7.98 -18.88 5.77
CA ASP A 57 7.96 -19.77 4.59
C ASP A 57 6.60 -20.43 4.36
N ASP A 58 5.63 -20.17 5.25
CA ASP A 58 4.31 -20.78 5.14
C ASP A 58 3.39 -20.00 4.23
N TRP A 59 2.59 -20.75 3.50
CA TRP A 59 1.48 -20.24 2.71
C TRP A 59 0.18 -20.36 3.49
N THR A 60 -0.67 -19.35 3.35
CA THR A 60 -2.00 -19.26 3.94
C THR A 60 -2.99 -18.77 2.88
N ASP A 61 -4.28 -18.87 3.14
CA ASP A 61 -5.28 -18.28 2.25
C ASP A 61 -5.20 -16.75 2.30
N ALA A 62 -5.31 -16.13 1.15
CA ALA A 62 -5.27 -14.68 1.05
C ALA A 62 -6.56 -14.06 1.58
N THR A 63 -6.43 -13.07 2.47
CA THR A 63 -7.56 -12.37 3.10
C THR A 63 -7.69 -10.96 2.54
N VAL A 64 -8.91 -10.57 2.15
CA VAL A 64 -9.21 -9.20 1.72
C VAL A 64 -8.89 -8.21 2.85
N ASN A 65 -8.46 -7.01 2.49
CA ASN A 65 -8.00 -5.95 3.39
C ASN A 65 -6.66 -6.22 4.07
N TYR A 66 -5.97 -7.32 3.75
CA TYR A 66 -4.61 -7.52 4.26
C TYR A 66 -3.67 -6.45 3.68
N PRO A 67 -2.86 -5.76 4.51
CA PRO A 67 -1.87 -4.79 4.06
C PRO A 67 -0.57 -5.48 3.64
N LEU A 68 -0.34 -5.57 2.34
CA LEU A 68 0.85 -6.18 1.73
C LEU A 68 2.05 -5.23 1.77
N HIS A 69 3.24 -5.80 1.95
CA HIS A 69 4.51 -5.07 2.04
C HIS A 69 5.68 -5.82 1.39
N ASN A 70 6.89 -5.34 1.62
CA ASN A 70 8.11 -5.93 1.06
C ASN A 70 8.26 -7.40 1.41
N GLY A 71 8.53 -8.21 0.39
CA GLY A 71 8.76 -9.65 0.52
C GLY A 71 7.49 -10.50 0.47
N ASP A 72 6.30 -9.90 0.49
CA ASP A 72 5.03 -10.63 0.41
C ASP A 72 4.80 -11.24 -0.97
N HIS A 73 4.23 -12.43 -1.00
CA HIS A 73 3.93 -13.19 -2.22
C HIS A 73 2.48 -13.59 -2.30
N LEU A 74 1.94 -13.59 -3.52
CA LEU A 74 0.61 -14.08 -3.86
C LEU A 74 0.69 -15.13 -4.98
N TRP A 75 -0.19 -16.10 -4.92
CA TRP A 75 -0.45 -17.07 -5.97
C TRP A 75 -1.94 -17.19 -6.23
N THR A 76 -2.35 -17.01 -7.49
CA THR A 76 -3.72 -17.28 -7.94
C THR A 76 -3.76 -18.65 -8.62
N ASP A 77 -4.65 -19.53 -8.18
CA ASP A 77 -4.84 -20.83 -8.81
C ASP A 77 -5.67 -20.73 -10.10
N SER A 78 -5.98 -21.84 -10.75
CA SER A 78 -6.58 -21.95 -12.09
C SER A 78 -7.85 -21.13 -12.32
N ASP A 79 -8.67 -20.96 -11.27
CA ASP A 79 -9.95 -20.23 -11.36
C ASP A 79 -9.94 -18.93 -10.52
N ALA A 80 -8.76 -18.53 -10.06
CA ALA A 80 -8.63 -17.45 -9.11
C ALA A 80 -8.23 -16.13 -9.78
N ARG A 81 -8.62 -15.02 -9.14
CA ARG A 81 -8.19 -13.66 -9.47
C ARG A 81 -7.94 -12.88 -8.18
N ALA A 82 -7.01 -11.96 -8.25
CA ALA A 82 -6.76 -11.04 -7.15
C ALA A 82 -6.56 -9.61 -7.66
N GLU A 83 -6.92 -8.62 -6.83
CA GLU A 83 -6.60 -7.22 -7.07
C GLU A 83 -5.88 -6.66 -5.85
N ILE A 84 -4.81 -5.92 -6.10
CA ILE A 84 -4.01 -5.22 -5.11
C ILE A 84 -4.04 -3.74 -5.45
N THR A 85 -4.37 -2.88 -4.49
CA THR A 85 -4.33 -1.42 -4.66
C THR A 85 -3.18 -0.83 -3.86
N VAL A 86 -2.34 -0.02 -4.51
CA VAL A 86 -1.22 0.72 -3.90
C VAL A 86 -1.36 2.19 -4.27
N GLY A 87 -1.89 3.02 -3.38
CA GLY A 87 -2.14 4.44 -3.69
C GLY A 87 -3.00 4.61 -4.95
N SER A 88 -2.43 5.18 -6.01
CA SER A 88 -3.08 5.43 -7.32
C SER A 88 -2.91 4.28 -8.33
N THR A 89 -2.33 3.15 -7.92
CA THR A 89 -2.04 2.01 -8.80
C THR A 89 -2.83 0.78 -8.38
N ALA A 90 -3.45 0.08 -9.33
CA ALA A 90 -4.04 -1.23 -9.15
C ALA A 90 -3.26 -2.30 -9.94
N PHE A 91 -2.93 -3.39 -9.26
CA PHE A 91 -2.33 -4.60 -9.83
C PHE A 91 -3.38 -5.71 -9.81
N ARG A 92 -3.65 -6.33 -10.94
CA ARG A 92 -4.64 -7.39 -11.07
C ARG A 92 -4.01 -8.65 -11.60
N LEU A 93 -4.22 -9.74 -10.90
CA LEU A 93 -3.68 -11.05 -11.20
C LEU A 93 -4.75 -11.91 -11.86
N ALA A 94 -4.45 -12.44 -13.04
CA ALA A 94 -5.22 -13.46 -13.69
C ALA A 94 -4.98 -14.84 -13.03
N PRO A 95 -5.69 -15.91 -13.42
CA PRO A 95 -5.37 -17.27 -12.97
C PRO A 95 -3.91 -17.66 -13.22
N LEU A 96 -3.38 -18.56 -12.39
CA LEU A 96 -2.05 -19.15 -12.48
C LEU A 96 -0.91 -18.10 -12.46
N SER A 97 -1.10 -17.02 -11.71
CA SER A 97 -0.14 -15.92 -11.62
C SER A 97 0.61 -15.93 -10.29
N ALA A 98 1.93 -15.80 -10.36
CA ALA A 98 2.83 -15.71 -9.21
C ALA A 98 3.42 -14.31 -9.11
N PHE A 99 3.00 -13.61 -8.07
CA PHE A 99 3.32 -12.21 -7.80
C PHE A 99 4.10 -12.07 -6.48
N GLY A 100 4.93 -11.03 -6.35
CA GLY A 100 5.54 -10.66 -5.08
C GLY A 100 6.05 -9.23 -5.09
N PHE A 101 5.99 -8.56 -3.93
CA PHE A 101 6.65 -7.27 -3.74
C PHE A 101 8.13 -7.44 -3.45
N LEU A 102 8.98 -6.92 -4.33
CA LEU A 102 10.42 -6.83 -4.11
C LEU A 102 10.78 -5.56 -3.34
N ALA A 103 10.14 -4.43 -3.67
CA ALA A 103 10.25 -3.19 -2.94
C ALA A 103 8.91 -2.44 -2.98
N LEU A 104 8.47 -1.95 -1.84
CA LEU A 104 7.31 -1.08 -1.71
C LEU A 104 7.59 -0.03 -0.64
N ASP A 105 7.69 1.23 -1.07
CA ASP A 105 7.83 2.40 -0.20
C ASP A 105 7.08 3.60 -0.79
N ASP A 106 7.31 4.80 -0.28
CA ASP A 106 6.59 6.00 -0.72
C ASP A 106 6.91 6.44 -2.16
N ARG A 107 8.00 5.93 -2.74
CA ARG A 107 8.48 6.31 -4.07
C ARG A 107 8.60 5.13 -5.03
N THR A 108 8.76 3.93 -4.51
CA THR A 108 9.06 2.75 -5.30
C THR A 108 7.95 1.72 -5.13
N ALA A 109 7.49 1.17 -6.24
CA ALA A 109 6.75 -0.08 -6.28
C ALA A 109 7.46 -0.99 -7.29
N GLN A 110 8.23 -1.97 -6.79
CA GLN A 110 8.92 -2.98 -7.57
C GLN A 110 8.29 -4.33 -7.29
N VAL A 111 7.76 -4.95 -8.32
CA VAL A 111 7.03 -6.21 -8.19
C VAL A 111 7.64 -7.28 -9.10
N ARG A 112 7.58 -8.51 -8.65
CA ARG A 112 7.98 -9.69 -9.38
C ARG A 112 6.76 -10.37 -9.97
N LEU A 113 6.80 -10.68 -11.26
CA LEU A 113 5.88 -11.59 -11.94
C LEU A 113 6.69 -12.75 -12.53
N SER A 114 6.67 -13.90 -11.87
CA SER A 114 7.46 -15.06 -12.33
C SER A 114 6.69 -16.00 -13.25
N GLN A 115 5.37 -15.88 -13.31
CA GLN A 115 4.46 -16.59 -14.23
C GLN A 115 3.10 -15.94 -14.22
N GLY A 116 2.34 -16.07 -15.30
CA GLY A 116 0.95 -15.65 -15.42
C GLY A 116 0.78 -14.26 -15.98
N SER A 117 -0.38 -13.64 -15.73
CA SER A 117 -0.76 -12.34 -16.31
C SER A 117 -1.03 -11.31 -15.23
N LEU A 118 -0.47 -10.13 -15.42
CA LEU A 118 -0.63 -8.96 -14.56
C LEU A 118 -1.17 -7.80 -15.40
N ASN A 119 -2.35 -7.27 -15.03
CA ASN A 119 -2.83 -6.00 -15.55
C ASN A 119 -2.54 -4.91 -14.52
N VAL A 120 -1.99 -3.78 -14.97
CA VAL A 120 -1.64 -2.65 -14.11
C VAL A 120 -2.34 -1.40 -14.60
N ARG A 121 -3.15 -0.80 -13.72
CA ARG A 121 -3.73 0.52 -13.91
C ARG A 121 -2.98 1.54 -13.07
N VAL A 122 -2.32 2.48 -13.70
CA VAL A 122 -1.65 3.63 -13.06
C VAL A 122 -2.49 4.87 -13.34
N ARG A 123 -3.14 5.44 -12.32
CA ARG A 123 -3.97 6.64 -12.46
C ARG A 123 -3.14 7.91 -12.36
N ASP A 124 -2.17 7.88 -11.48
CA ASP A 124 -1.23 8.96 -11.26
C ASP A 124 0.15 8.39 -10.92
N LEU A 125 1.17 8.89 -11.57
CA LEU A 125 2.56 8.55 -11.32
C LEU A 125 3.34 9.85 -11.13
N GLY A 126 3.78 10.09 -9.91
CA GLY A 126 4.57 11.27 -9.58
C GLY A 126 5.97 11.22 -10.20
N ASP A 127 6.56 12.38 -10.46
CA ASP A 127 7.90 12.49 -11.06
C ASP A 127 9.00 11.83 -10.21
N ASP A 128 8.77 11.71 -8.89
CA ASP A 128 9.67 11.08 -7.93
C ASP A 128 9.31 9.61 -7.65
N GLU A 129 8.32 9.06 -8.32
CA GLU A 129 7.87 7.68 -8.16
C GLU A 129 8.42 6.78 -9.28
N SER A 130 8.64 5.52 -8.94
CA SER A 130 9.07 4.49 -9.88
C SER A 130 8.23 3.23 -9.72
N LEU A 131 7.82 2.67 -10.86
CA LEU A 131 7.07 1.43 -10.91
C LEU A 131 7.77 0.47 -11.87
N GLU A 132 8.24 -0.66 -11.35
CA GLU A 132 8.99 -1.68 -12.07
C GLU A 132 8.33 -3.06 -11.90
N ILE A 133 8.21 -3.80 -13.00
CA ILE A 133 7.70 -5.17 -13.01
C ILE A 133 8.83 -6.07 -13.52
N ASP A 134 9.31 -6.92 -12.65
CA ASP A 134 10.44 -7.81 -12.91
C ASP A 134 9.94 -9.18 -13.37
N THR A 135 10.34 -9.57 -14.55
CA THR A 135 9.99 -10.85 -15.17
C THR A 135 11.23 -11.69 -15.46
N PRO A 136 11.10 -12.99 -15.75
CA PRO A 136 12.26 -13.82 -16.07
C PRO A 136 13.01 -13.38 -17.33
N SER A 137 12.33 -12.72 -18.29
CA SER A 137 12.91 -12.33 -19.57
C SER A 137 13.39 -10.88 -19.60
N GLY A 138 12.87 -10.00 -18.71
CA GLY A 138 13.24 -8.59 -18.67
C GLY A 138 12.59 -7.82 -17.53
N ALA A 139 13.10 -6.62 -17.25
CA ALA A 139 12.51 -5.66 -16.33
C ALA A 139 11.68 -4.64 -17.11
N VAL A 140 10.47 -4.35 -16.64
CA VAL A 140 9.51 -3.44 -17.28
C VAL A 140 9.32 -2.22 -16.39
N SER A 141 9.77 -1.06 -16.84
CA SER A 141 9.56 0.22 -16.18
C SER A 141 8.33 0.90 -16.77
N LEU A 142 7.34 1.24 -15.94
CA LEU A 142 6.17 2.02 -16.34
C LEU A 142 6.50 3.50 -16.17
N LEU A 143 6.47 4.25 -17.26
CA LEU A 143 7.00 5.62 -17.30
C LEU A 143 5.92 6.69 -17.14
N ARG A 144 4.64 6.34 -17.35
CA ARG A 144 3.51 7.27 -17.31
C ARG A 144 2.27 6.63 -16.70
N SER A 145 1.32 7.45 -16.33
CA SER A 145 -0.05 7.01 -16.03
C SER A 145 -0.65 6.29 -17.23
N GLY A 146 -1.31 5.14 -17.01
CA GLY A 146 -1.79 4.32 -18.12
C GLY A 146 -2.36 2.98 -17.71
N VAL A 147 -2.58 2.14 -18.72
CA VAL A 147 -3.03 0.74 -18.60
C VAL A 147 -2.04 -0.16 -19.29
N TYR A 148 -1.56 -1.14 -18.56
CA TYR A 148 -0.50 -2.04 -18.97
C TYR A 148 -0.88 -3.49 -18.68
N ARG A 149 -0.43 -4.39 -19.53
CA ARG A 149 -0.53 -5.83 -19.31
C ARG A 149 0.83 -6.47 -19.49
N VAL A 150 1.20 -7.32 -18.56
CA VAL A 150 2.44 -8.11 -18.61
C VAL A 150 2.08 -9.58 -18.46
N ASP A 151 2.45 -10.38 -19.45
CA ASP A 151 2.21 -11.82 -19.46
C ASP A 151 3.55 -12.54 -19.45
N VAL A 152 3.69 -13.54 -18.58
CA VAL A 152 4.83 -14.45 -18.50
C VAL A 152 4.32 -15.86 -18.72
N ASP A 153 4.86 -16.55 -19.69
CA ASP A 153 4.45 -17.90 -20.02
C ASP A 153 4.79 -18.92 -18.91
N THR A 154 4.27 -20.13 -19.03
CA THR A 154 4.48 -21.18 -18.03
C THR A 154 5.91 -21.65 -17.92
N THR A 155 6.71 -21.54 -18.97
CA THR A 155 8.16 -21.84 -18.94
C THR A 155 8.98 -20.71 -18.33
N GLY A 156 8.49 -19.47 -18.41
CA GLY A 156 9.20 -18.25 -18.02
C GLY A 156 10.17 -17.74 -19.06
N ASP A 157 10.18 -18.35 -20.24
CA ASP A 157 11.11 -17.97 -21.30
C ASP A 157 10.61 -16.76 -22.08
N THR A 158 9.28 -16.54 -22.08
CA THR A 158 8.66 -15.46 -22.85
C THR A 158 7.92 -14.49 -21.94
N THR A 159 8.18 -13.19 -22.14
CA THR A 159 7.42 -12.10 -21.54
C THR A 159 6.82 -11.25 -22.65
N SER A 160 5.51 -10.99 -22.56
CA SER A 160 4.78 -10.05 -23.41
C SER A 160 4.38 -8.82 -22.60
N VAL A 161 4.63 -7.64 -23.12
CA VAL A 161 4.32 -6.35 -22.48
C VAL A 161 3.43 -5.54 -23.42
N THR A 162 2.16 -5.41 -23.08
CA THR A 162 1.18 -4.63 -23.87
C THR A 162 0.88 -3.31 -23.17
N VAL A 163 1.02 -2.19 -23.89
CA VAL A 163 0.71 -0.85 -23.43
C VAL A 163 -0.60 -0.39 -24.09
N ARG A 164 -1.72 -0.43 -23.34
CA ARG A 164 -3.02 0.08 -23.84
C ARG A 164 -3.08 1.59 -23.80
N SER A 165 -2.46 2.19 -22.79
CA SER A 165 -2.24 3.64 -22.69
C SER A 165 -1.03 3.90 -21.80
N GLY A 166 -0.40 5.06 -21.96
CA GLY A 166 0.84 5.39 -21.27
C GLY A 166 2.07 5.06 -22.10
N GLU A 167 3.17 4.75 -21.42
CA GLU A 167 4.47 4.43 -22.01
C GLU A 167 5.25 3.52 -21.05
N ALA A 168 5.93 2.51 -21.57
CA ALA A 168 6.78 1.62 -20.81
C ALA A 168 8.14 1.46 -21.50
N GLU A 169 9.13 1.03 -20.72
CA GLU A 169 10.45 0.61 -21.21
C GLU A 169 10.73 -0.81 -20.74
N VAL A 170 11.11 -1.66 -21.64
CA VAL A 170 11.53 -3.05 -21.33
C VAL A 170 13.04 -3.15 -21.43
N THR A 171 13.70 -3.43 -20.31
CA THR A 171 15.14 -3.68 -20.26
C THR A 171 15.41 -5.17 -20.29
N ALA A 172 15.97 -5.65 -21.39
CA ALA A 172 16.32 -7.05 -21.58
C ALA A 172 17.62 -7.18 -22.39
N ALA A 173 18.45 -8.17 -22.09
CA ALA A 173 19.65 -8.50 -22.84
C ALA A 173 20.63 -7.32 -23.11
N GLY A 174 20.68 -6.35 -22.20
CA GLY A 174 21.51 -5.16 -22.34
C GLY A 174 20.94 -4.08 -23.25
N SER A 175 19.68 -4.20 -23.67
CA SER A 175 18.97 -3.21 -24.46
C SER A 175 17.76 -2.67 -23.69
N ALA A 176 17.48 -1.38 -23.85
CA ALA A 176 16.26 -0.73 -23.40
C ALA A 176 15.34 -0.51 -24.60
N LEU A 177 14.13 -1.05 -24.53
CA LEU A 177 13.15 -1.06 -25.60
C LEU A 177 11.94 -0.23 -25.19
N PRO A 178 11.68 0.93 -25.80
CA PRO A 178 10.47 1.68 -25.54
C PRO A 178 9.26 0.97 -26.14
N VAL A 179 8.16 0.95 -25.39
CA VAL A 179 6.87 0.39 -25.82
C VAL A 179 5.82 1.48 -25.66
N HIS A 180 5.26 1.93 -26.77
CA HIS A 180 4.33 3.02 -26.81
C HIS A 180 2.87 2.53 -26.77
N ARG A 181 1.95 3.47 -26.65
CA ARG A 181 0.51 3.20 -26.66
C ARG A 181 0.11 2.32 -27.84
N GLU A 182 -0.74 1.32 -27.58
CA GLU A 182 -1.25 0.32 -28.52
C GLU A 182 -0.14 -0.53 -29.16
N GLN A 183 0.95 -0.74 -28.43
CA GLN A 183 2.01 -1.66 -28.83
C GLN A 183 2.16 -2.82 -27.84
N THR A 184 2.68 -3.92 -28.35
CA THR A 184 3.11 -5.08 -27.58
C THR A 184 4.56 -5.39 -27.88
N ALA A 185 5.39 -5.45 -26.85
CA ALA A 185 6.74 -5.99 -26.92
C ALA A 185 6.75 -7.46 -26.50
N LEU A 186 7.29 -8.31 -27.33
CA LEU A 186 7.55 -9.72 -27.03
C LEU A 186 9.04 -9.90 -26.76
N VAL A 187 9.39 -10.41 -25.57
CA VAL A 187 10.78 -10.68 -25.17
C VAL A 187 10.94 -12.17 -24.91
N VAL A 188 11.83 -12.80 -25.63
CA VAL A 188 12.17 -14.23 -25.47
C VAL A 188 13.55 -14.33 -24.84
N ALA A 189 13.62 -14.95 -23.64
CA ALA A 189 14.88 -15.21 -22.95
C ALA A 189 15.68 -16.32 -23.67
N GLY A 190 16.98 -16.38 -23.44
CA GLY A 190 17.86 -17.41 -23.97
C GLY A 190 19.31 -16.96 -24.03
N ASN A 191 20.18 -17.80 -24.65
CA ASN A 191 21.60 -17.44 -24.86
C ASN A 191 21.74 -16.27 -25.85
N SER A 192 20.74 -16.10 -26.73
CA SER A 192 20.63 -14.97 -27.66
C SER A 192 19.18 -14.43 -27.52
N PRO A 193 18.90 -13.59 -26.52
CA PRO A 193 17.58 -13.05 -26.32
C PRO A 193 17.10 -12.26 -27.54
N THR A 194 15.85 -12.47 -27.92
CA THR A 194 15.21 -11.76 -29.02
C THR A 194 14.06 -10.92 -28.51
N TYR A 195 13.78 -9.83 -29.20
CA TYR A 195 12.63 -8.99 -28.92
C TYR A 195 11.99 -8.52 -30.23
N ASP A 196 10.68 -8.35 -30.18
CA ASP A 196 9.88 -7.84 -31.28
C ASP A 196 8.85 -6.86 -30.73
N VAL A 197 8.50 -5.82 -31.51
CA VAL A 197 7.46 -4.86 -31.16
C VAL A 197 6.47 -4.80 -32.30
N HIS A 198 5.21 -5.06 -32.00
CA HIS A 198 4.12 -5.03 -32.96
C HIS A 198 2.89 -4.30 -32.37
N ASP A 199 1.88 -4.06 -33.19
CA ASP A 199 0.63 -3.50 -32.74
C ASP A 199 -0.07 -4.43 -31.74
N ALA A 200 -0.70 -3.84 -30.71
CA ALA A 200 -1.40 -4.60 -29.69
C ALA A 200 -2.62 -5.31 -30.29
N ILE A 201 -2.81 -6.57 -29.92
CA ILE A 201 -4.00 -7.34 -30.28
C ILE A 201 -5.24 -6.77 -29.55
N ARG A 202 -6.44 -7.16 -29.98
CA ARG A 202 -7.70 -6.80 -29.31
C ARG A 202 -7.69 -7.26 -27.85
N SER A 203 -8.40 -6.51 -26.99
CA SER A 203 -8.67 -6.90 -25.61
C SER A 203 -9.40 -8.24 -25.54
N ASP A 204 -9.16 -8.97 -24.47
CA ASP A 204 -9.83 -10.22 -24.12
C ASP A 204 -10.76 -10.03 -22.91
N ASP A 205 -11.49 -11.08 -22.53
CA ASP A 205 -12.42 -11.07 -21.39
C ASP A 205 -11.73 -10.68 -20.06
N TRP A 206 -10.44 -10.97 -19.93
CA TRP A 206 -9.66 -10.58 -18.76
C TRP A 206 -9.46 -9.06 -18.70
N GLU A 207 -9.07 -8.46 -19.82
CA GLU A 207 -8.92 -7.00 -19.91
C GLU A 207 -10.26 -6.28 -19.76
N ASP A 208 -11.36 -6.86 -20.29
CA ASP A 208 -12.72 -6.32 -20.13
C ASP A 208 -13.17 -6.33 -18.66
N TRP A 209 -12.83 -7.39 -17.91
CA TRP A 209 -13.03 -7.44 -16.47
C TRP A 209 -12.18 -6.36 -15.77
N CYS A 210 -10.91 -6.21 -16.11
CA CYS A 210 -10.04 -5.16 -15.56
C CYS A 210 -10.60 -3.76 -15.83
N ALA A 211 -11.07 -3.51 -17.05
CA ALA A 211 -11.70 -2.24 -17.42
C ALA A 211 -12.98 -1.95 -16.63
N SER A 212 -13.76 -2.99 -16.29
CA SER A 212 -14.95 -2.84 -15.43
C SER A 212 -14.56 -2.38 -14.01
N ARG A 213 -13.46 -2.92 -13.48
CA ARG A 213 -12.89 -2.52 -12.19
C ARG A 213 -12.38 -1.07 -12.23
N ASP A 214 -11.75 -0.68 -13.35
CA ASP A 214 -11.29 0.70 -13.55
C ASP A 214 -12.44 1.70 -13.52
N ARG A 215 -13.54 1.42 -14.24
CA ARG A 215 -14.75 2.27 -14.22
C ARG A 215 -15.31 2.43 -12.81
N ARG A 216 -15.44 1.33 -12.04
CA ARG A 216 -15.91 1.39 -10.65
C ARG A 216 -15.02 2.31 -9.80
N TRP A 217 -13.72 2.25 -9.99
CA TRP A 217 -12.76 3.07 -9.26
C TRP A 217 -12.79 4.55 -9.70
N ASP A 218 -12.90 4.80 -11.02
CA ASP A 218 -12.92 6.15 -11.58
C ASP A 218 -14.24 6.89 -11.28
N ASP A 219 -15.37 6.18 -11.24
CA ASP A 219 -16.72 6.72 -11.02
C ASP A 219 -17.10 6.84 -9.54
N ALA A 220 -16.22 6.44 -8.62
CA ALA A 220 -16.51 6.41 -7.19
C ALA A 220 -16.88 7.80 -6.65
N ARG A 221 -18.11 7.93 -6.12
CA ARG A 221 -18.69 9.18 -5.59
C ARG A 221 -17.99 9.63 -4.30
N SER A 222 -17.49 8.68 -3.52
CA SER A 222 -16.74 8.94 -2.29
C SER A 222 -15.48 9.77 -2.50
N ALA A 223 -14.94 9.83 -3.72
CA ALA A 223 -13.83 10.73 -4.09
C ALA A 223 -14.14 12.24 -3.90
N ARG A 224 -15.41 12.61 -3.65
CA ARG A 224 -15.81 13.99 -3.32
C ARG A 224 -15.52 14.34 -1.86
N TYR A 225 -15.44 13.34 -0.99
CA TYR A 225 -15.34 13.49 0.46
C TYR A 225 -13.98 13.11 1.00
N VAL A 226 -13.20 12.30 0.27
CA VAL A 226 -11.89 11.82 0.69
C VAL A 226 -10.84 12.02 -0.40
N SER A 227 -9.58 12.05 0.00
CA SER A 227 -8.47 12.03 -0.95
C SER A 227 -8.49 10.74 -1.78
N ARG A 228 -8.21 10.85 -3.08
CA ARG A 228 -8.02 9.69 -3.96
C ARG A 228 -6.81 8.82 -3.58
N GLY A 229 -5.94 9.29 -2.69
CA GLY A 229 -4.86 8.51 -2.10
C GLY A 229 -5.28 7.65 -0.90
N VAL A 230 -6.51 7.81 -0.37
CA VAL A 230 -7.09 6.90 0.63
C VAL A 230 -7.46 5.60 -0.06
N ILE A 231 -6.75 4.51 0.25
CA ILE A 231 -7.00 3.21 -0.38
C ILE A 231 -8.34 2.65 0.09
N GLY A 232 -9.18 2.19 -0.84
CA GLY A 232 -10.48 1.56 -0.56
C GLY A 232 -11.65 2.53 -0.42
N TYR A 233 -11.50 3.80 -0.81
CA TYR A 233 -12.60 4.77 -0.78
C TYR A 233 -13.74 4.40 -1.74
N GLU A 234 -13.41 3.70 -2.82
CA GLU A 234 -14.36 3.24 -3.84
C GLU A 234 -15.38 2.21 -3.30
N ASP A 235 -15.00 1.48 -2.27
CA ASP A 235 -15.87 0.47 -1.65
C ASP A 235 -16.95 1.09 -0.75
N LEU A 236 -16.78 2.34 -0.36
CA LEU A 236 -17.72 3.05 0.51
C LEU A 236 -19.06 3.31 -0.18
N ASP A 237 -19.05 3.51 -1.50
CA ASP A 237 -20.25 3.86 -2.27
C ASP A 237 -21.33 2.77 -2.24
N ASP A 238 -20.91 1.50 -2.25
CA ASP A 238 -21.81 0.35 -2.27
C ASP A 238 -22.26 -0.07 -0.86
N ASN A 239 -21.52 0.35 0.19
CA ASN A 239 -21.63 -0.21 1.52
C ASN A 239 -22.09 0.77 2.59
N GLY A 240 -22.36 2.03 2.26
CA GLY A 240 -22.80 3.03 3.23
C GLY A 240 -23.33 4.30 2.60
N ASP A 241 -23.67 5.25 3.45
CA ASP A 241 -24.24 6.53 3.07
C ASP A 241 -23.43 7.70 3.63
N TRP A 242 -23.15 8.68 2.80
CA TRP A 242 -22.59 9.95 3.22
C TRP A 242 -23.70 10.84 3.80
N ARG A 243 -23.43 11.46 4.96
CA ARG A 243 -24.35 12.37 5.66
C ARG A 243 -23.59 13.60 6.13
N GLU A 244 -24.26 14.75 6.08
CA GLU A 244 -23.74 15.97 6.67
C GLU A 244 -24.11 16.04 8.14
N THR A 245 -23.14 16.41 8.98
CA THR A 245 -23.33 16.62 10.42
C THR A 245 -22.80 17.99 10.83
N PRO A 246 -23.44 18.66 11.82
CA PRO A 246 -22.98 19.98 12.26
C PRO A 246 -21.57 19.97 12.85
N ASP A 247 -21.18 18.89 13.52
CA ASP A 247 -19.93 18.83 14.27
C ASP A 247 -18.73 18.39 13.42
N TYR A 248 -18.97 17.53 12.40
CA TYR A 248 -17.89 16.87 11.66
C TYR A 248 -17.97 17.07 10.14
N GLY A 249 -18.98 17.81 9.63
CA GLY A 249 -19.24 17.90 8.19
C GLY A 249 -19.67 16.56 7.61
N ALA A 250 -19.14 16.19 6.45
CA ALA A 250 -19.47 14.93 5.80
C ALA A 250 -18.89 13.72 6.56
N VAL A 251 -19.77 12.80 6.95
CA VAL A 251 -19.44 11.52 7.59
C VAL A 251 -20.03 10.36 6.80
N TRP A 252 -19.36 9.22 6.84
CA TRP A 252 -19.86 8.01 6.20
C TRP A 252 -20.42 7.03 7.24
N VAL A 253 -21.64 6.53 6.99
CA VAL A 253 -22.35 5.59 7.87
C VAL A 253 -22.49 4.25 7.17
N PRO A 254 -21.97 3.15 7.73
CA PRO A 254 -22.08 1.83 7.13
C PRO A 254 -23.52 1.35 7.09
N ARG A 255 -23.90 0.63 6.03
CA ARG A 255 -25.19 -0.05 5.89
C ARG A 255 -25.06 -1.54 6.19
N GLY A 256 -26.15 -2.16 6.59
CA GLY A 256 -26.22 -3.62 6.76
C GLY A 256 -25.36 -4.19 7.89
N VAL A 257 -24.89 -3.35 8.81
CA VAL A 257 -24.14 -3.83 9.98
C VAL A 257 -25.09 -4.44 11.03
N ALA A 258 -24.57 -5.42 11.79
CA ALA A 258 -25.36 -6.12 12.82
C ALA A 258 -25.75 -5.16 13.96
N THR A 259 -26.84 -5.49 14.68
CA THR A 259 -27.19 -4.79 15.92
C THR A 259 -26.05 -4.90 16.94
N GLY A 260 -25.67 -3.78 17.56
CA GLY A 260 -24.51 -3.73 18.48
C GLY A 260 -23.16 -3.79 17.76
N TRP A 261 -23.15 -3.55 16.46
CA TRP A 261 -21.90 -3.39 15.71
C TRP A 261 -21.12 -2.18 16.22
N ALA A 262 -19.82 -2.37 16.34
CA ALA A 262 -18.88 -1.28 16.64
C ALA A 262 -17.61 -1.44 15.79
N PRO A 263 -16.88 -0.34 15.50
CA PRO A 263 -15.61 -0.40 14.80
C PRO A 263 -14.58 -1.30 15.51
N TYR A 264 -13.74 -1.96 14.74
CA TYR A 264 -12.69 -2.89 15.21
C TYR A 264 -13.23 -4.08 16.03
N ARG A 265 -14.38 -4.62 15.60
CA ARG A 265 -15.02 -5.78 16.24
C ARG A 265 -15.24 -6.96 15.28
N TYR A 266 -15.39 -6.70 13.99
CA TYR A 266 -15.64 -7.71 12.96
C TYR A 266 -14.41 -7.85 12.06
N GLY A 267 -13.48 -8.67 12.48
CA GLY A 267 -12.17 -8.86 11.88
C GLY A 267 -11.24 -9.53 12.87
N HIS A 268 -9.95 -9.36 12.66
CA HIS A 268 -8.92 -9.94 13.50
C HIS A 268 -7.65 -9.07 13.55
N TRP A 269 -6.78 -9.37 14.52
CA TRP A 269 -5.48 -8.73 14.64
C TRP A 269 -4.39 -9.58 13.99
N ALA A 270 -3.48 -8.94 13.25
CA ALA A 270 -2.29 -9.57 12.69
C ALA A 270 -1.04 -8.75 13.05
N TRP A 271 0.11 -9.40 13.01
CA TRP A 271 1.39 -8.70 13.15
C TRP A 271 1.99 -8.44 11.78
N VAL A 272 2.04 -7.18 11.38
CA VAL A 272 2.52 -6.73 10.07
C VAL A 272 3.69 -5.76 10.24
N GLU A 273 4.86 -6.12 9.73
CA GLU A 273 6.02 -5.23 9.73
C GLU A 273 5.85 -4.08 8.71
N PRO A 274 6.37 -2.89 8.99
CA PRO A 274 7.09 -2.47 10.21
C PRO A 274 6.18 -1.88 11.30
N TRP A 275 4.85 -1.98 11.17
CA TRP A 275 3.87 -1.29 12.04
C TRP A 275 3.53 -2.09 13.32
N GLY A 276 3.66 -3.40 13.30
CA GLY A 276 3.26 -4.27 14.40
C GLY A 276 1.78 -4.68 14.35
N TRP A 277 1.08 -4.64 15.50
CA TRP A 277 -0.33 -5.04 15.56
C TRP A 277 -1.20 -4.20 14.64
N THR A 278 -1.81 -4.87 13.69
CA THR A 278 -2.58 -4.29 12.58
C THR A 278 -3.96 -4.91 12.55
N TRP A 279 -4.99 -4.10 12.37
CA TRP A 279 -6.36 -4.57 12.20
C TRP A 279 -6.63 -5.00 10.76
N ILE A 280 -7.28 -6.14 10.59
CA ILE A 280 -7.78 -6.64 9.30
C ILE A 280 -9.27 -6.84 9.46
N ASP A 281 -10.05 -6.01 8.77
CA ASP A 281 -11.52 -6.04 8.84
C ASP A 281 -12.11 -7.02 7.84
N ASP A 282 -13.17 -7.75 8.23
CA ASP A 282 -13.80 -8.76 7.38
C ASP A 282 -14.74 -8.14 6.32
N ALA A 283 -15.17 -6.88 6.52
CA ALA A 283 -16.06 -6.21 5.58
C ALA A 283 -15.33 -5.78 4.30
N PRO A 284 -15.93 -5.88 3.11
CA PRO A 284 -15.28 -5.48 1.85
C PRO A 284 -14.87 -4.00 1.82
N TRP A 285 -15.55 -3.14 2.57
CA TRP A 285 -15.25 -1.72 2.74
C TRP A 285 -14.28 -1.42 3.88
N GLY A 286 -13.81 -2.45 4.57
CA GLY A 286 -13.12 -2.35 5.85
C GLY A 286 -11.65 -1.93 5.78
N PHE A 287 -11.19 -1.25 4.71
CA PHE A 287 -9.83 -0.72 4.68
C PHE A 287 -9.79 0.79 4.99
N ALA A 288 -10.45 1.60 4.19
CA ALA A 288 -10.42 3.06 4.36
C ALA A 288 -10.81 3.50 5.79
N PRO A 289 -11.97 3.07 6.37
CA PRO A 289 -12.41 3.55 7.66
C PRO A 289 -11.59 3.06 8.87
N PHE A 290 -10.77 2.03 8.68
CA PHE A 290 -9.98 1.47 9.77
C PHE A 290 -8.51 1.88 9.76
N HIS A 291 -8.02 2.37 8.60
CA HIS A 291 -6.62 2.80 8.46
C HIS A 291 -6.45 4.30 8.23
N TYR A 292 -7.57 5.01 8.01
CA TYR A 292 -7.61 6.47 7.84
C TYR A 292 -8.78 7.06 8.63
N GLY A 293 -8.76 8.37 8.85
CA GLY A 293 -9.87 9.03 9.52
C GLY A 293 -10.03 8.68 11.00
N ARG A 294 -11.24 8.83 11.51
CA ARG A 294 -11.64 8.53 12.90
C ARG A 294 -13.09 8.06 12.94
N TRP A 295 -13.47 7.41 14.03
CA TRP A 295 -14.86 7.02 14.28
C TRP A 295 -15.52 7.91 15.32
N ALA A 296 -16.76 8.30 15.07
CA ALA A 296 -17.59 9.05 16.00
C ALA A 296 -18.94 8.35 16.21
N TYR A 297 -19.49 8.42 17.42
CA TYR A 297 -20.85 7.96 17.70
C TYR A 297 -21.80 9.13 17.55
N VAL A 298 -22.62 9.13 16.49
CA VAL A 298 -23.47 10.25 16.10
C VAL A 298 -24.89 9.77 15.84
N GLY A 299 -25.89 10.42 16.47
CA GLY A 299 -27.30 10.09 16.21
C GLY A 299 -27.70 8.66 16.59
N GLY A 300 -27.01 8.06 17.57
CA GLY A 300 -27.29 6.69 18.01
C GLY A 300 -26.58 5.59 17.20
N GLY A 301 -25.61 5.94 16.36
CA GLY A 301 -24.84 4.99 15.54
C GLY A 301 -23.40 5.42 15.26
N TRP A 302 -22.61 4.50 14.77
CA TRP A 302 -21.22 4.76 14.38
C TRP A 302 -21.13 5.39 13.00
N ALA A 303 -20.36 6.46 12.89
CA ALA A 303 -20.05 7.16 11.65
C ALA A 303 -18.53 7.35 11.51
N TRP A 304 -18.02 7.12 10.31
CA TRP A 304 -16.62 7.39 9.99
C TRP A 304 -16.44 8.84 9.54
N VAL A 305 -15.48 9.52 10.13
CA VAL A 305 -15.09 10.90 9.83
C VAL A 305 -13.75 10.86 9.09
N PRO A 306 -13.72 11.09 7.77
CA PRO A 306 -12.49 11.04 6.98
C PRO A 306 -11.50 12.14 7.36
N GLY A 307 -12.02 13.28 7.83
CA GLY A 307 -11.23 14.47 8.11
C GLY A 307 -10.91 15.29 6.84
N HIS A 308 -9.92 16.16 6.92
CA HIS A 308 -9.55 17.02 5.80
C HIS A 308 -8.87 16.25 4.67
N VAL A 309 -9.19 16.65 3.43
CA VAL A 309 -8.54 16.08 2.24
C VAL A 309 -7.07 16.52 2.18
N VAL A 310 -6.17 15.56 2.04
CA VAL A 310 -4.72 15.76 1.90
C VAL A 310 -4.21 15.02 0.67
N ALA A 311 -3.17 15.52 0.02
CA ALA A 311 -2.65 14.94 -1.21
C ALA A 311 -2.10 13.51 -1.00
N ARG A 312 -1.39 13.28 0.11
CA ARG A 312 -0.79 11.97 0.45
C ARG A 312 -1.22 11.57 1.86
N PRO A 313 -2.34 10.86 2.01
CA PRO A 313 -2.76 10.34 3.32
C PRO A 313 -1.80 9.26 3.79
N VAL A 314 -1.53 9.25 5.10
CA VAL A 314 -0.61 8.28 5.71
C VAL A 314 -1.42 7.12 6.27
N TYR A 315 -1.04 5.92 5.87
CA TYR A 315 -1.60 4.67 6.41
C TYR A 315 -1.26 4.51 7.90
N ALA A 316 -2.23 4.05 8.68
CA ALA A 316 -2.05 3.63 10.07
C ALA A 316 -2.53 2.18 10.26
N PRO A 317 -1.82 1.34 11.03
CA PRO A 317 -2.17 -0.08 11.19
C PRO A 317 -3.51 -0.30 11.89
N ALA A 318 -3.86 0.58 12.82
CA ALA A 318 -5.16 0.66 13.46
C ALA A 318 -5.25 2.00 14.24
N LEU A 319 -6.40 2.65 14.17
CA LEU A 319 -6.65 3.94 14.84
C LEU A 319 -7.46 3.71 16.11
N VAL A 320 -6.84 2.99 17.06
CA VAL A 320 -7.43 2.60 18.35
C VAL A 320 -6.53 2.96 19.53
N VAL A 321 -7.13 2.92 20.71
CA VAL A 321 -6.42 3.00 21.98
C VAL A 321 -6.60 1.70 22.74
N PHE A 322 -5.49 1.08 23.11
CA PHE A 322 -5.50 -0.09 23.98
C PHE A 322 -5.56 0.33 25.45
N VAL A 323 -6.32 -0.45 26.23
CA VAL A 323 -6.44 -0.28 27.66
C VAL A 323 -6.01 -1.55 28.40
N GLY A 324 -5.55 -1.40 29.65
CA GLY A 324 -5.05 -2.50 30.45
C GLY A 324 -4.14 -2.00 31.56
N GLY A 325 -3.20 -2.80 32.02
CA GLY A 325 -2.20 -2.44 33.02
C GLY A 325 -1.82 -3.62 33.92
N ARG A 326 -0.70 -3.51 34.67
CA ARG A 326 -0.20 -4.59 35.53
C ARG A 326 -1.19 -5.06 36.60
N ASN A 327 -2.09 -4.16 37.04
CA ASN A 327 -3.07 -4.45 38.10
C ASN A 327 -4.49 -4.67 37.52
N TRP A 328 -4.63 -4.64 36.20
CA TRP A 328 -5.88 -4.89 35.50
C TRP A 328 -5.85 -6.32 34.94
N SER A 329 -5.85 -7.28 35.86
CA SER A 329 -6.13 -8.66 35.50
C SER A 329 -7.64 -8.77 35.40
N LEU A 330 -8.19 -8.70 34.19
CA LEU A 330 -9.45 -9.37 33.92
C LEU A 330 -9.22 -10.84 34.26
N ALA A 331 -9.69 -11.25 35.44
CA ALA A 331 -9.83 -12.67 35.77
C ALA A 331 -10.95 -13.21 34.88
N ILE A 332 -10.63 -13.36 33.60
CA ILE A 332 -11.45 -14.05 32.62
C ILE A 332 -11.10 -15.52 32.83
N ALA A 333 -12.11 -16.36 32.88
CA ALA A 333 -11.91 -17.80 32.86
C ALA A 333 -11.02 -18.14 31.64
N GLY A 334 -9.69 -18.30 31.86
CA GLY A 334 -8.71 -18.62 30.83
C GLY A 334 -7.52 -17.69 30.65
N GLY A 335 -7.35 -16.57 31.38
CA GLY A 335 -6.14 -15.76 31.27
C GLY A 335 -6.30 -14.24 31.18
N SER A 336 -5.26 -13.52 30.75
CA SER A 336 -5.25 -12.07 30.59
C SER A 336 -6.04 -11.66 29.32
N GLY A 337 -6.88 -10.59 29.43
CA GLY A 337 -7.61 -10.02 28.31
C GLY A 337 -6.85 -8.88 27.62
N VAL A 338 -7.19 -8.64 26.37
CA VAL A 338 -6.77 -7.46 25.59
C VAL A 338 -8.00 -6.64 25.26
N ALA A 339 -7.94 -5.32 25.49
CA ALA A 339 -9.07 -4.44 25.27
C ALA A 339 -8.65 -3.18 24.52
N TRP A 340 -9.55 -2.65 23.68
CA TRP A 340 -9.34 -1.44 22.90
C TRP A 340 -10.67 -0.75 22.57
N PHE A 341 -10.58 0.51 22.14
CA PHE A 341 -11.67 1.29 21.58
C PHE A 341 -11.18 2.19 20.45
N PRO A 342 -12.02 2.60 19.46
CA PRO A 342 -11.62 3.45 18.35
C PRO A 342 -11.31 4.87 18.81
N LEU A 343 -10.31 5.52 18.18
CA LEU A 343 -10.04 6.95 18.32
C LEU A 343 -11.20 7.78 17.73
N ALA A 344 -11.59 8.84 18.43
CA ALA A 344 -12.53 9.84 17.96
C ALA A 344 -11.84 10.96 17.17
N PRO A 345 -12.59 11.79 16.40
CA PRO A 345 -12.06 13.01 15.81
C PRO A 345 -11.38 13.89 16.87
N GLU A 346 -10.31 14.58 16.46
CA GLU A 346 -9.42 15.40 17.30
C GLU A 346 -8.52 14.61 18.27
N GLU A 347 -8.66 13.29 18.37
CA GLU A 347 -7.78 12.48 19.20
C GLU A 347 -6.53 12.05 18.42
N PRO A 348 -5.32 12.36 18.95
CA PRO A 348 -4.08 12.07 18.24
C PRO A 348 -3.75 10.58 18.29
N TYR A 349 -3.33 10.05 17.14
CA TYR A 349 -2.69 8.75 17.04
C TYR A 349 -1.18 8.91 17.28
N VAL A 350 -0.67 8.22 18.29
CA VAL A 350 0.76 8.19 18.61
C VAL A 350 1.26 6.75 18.44
N PRO A 351 2.00 6.46 17.36
CA PRO A 351 2.45 5.09 17.08
C PRO A 351 3.37 4.54 18.16
N ALA A 352 3.34 3.22 18.35
CA ALA A 352 4.22 2.51 19.28
C ALA A 352 5.61 2.24 18.71
N TYR A 353 5.76 2.33 17.40
CA TYR A 353 7.02 2.24 16.68
C TYR A 353 7.73 3.58 16.59
N ARG A 354 9.02 3.53 16.32
CA ARG A 354 9.87 4.73 16.24
C ARG A 354 9.61 5.46 14.93
N VAL A 355 9.31 6.76 15.01
CA VAL A 355 9.03 7.62 13.86
C VAL A 355 9.50 9.03 14.08
N SER A 356 9.65 9.80 13.00
CA SER A 356 9.94 11.23 13.05
C SER A 356 8.72 12.03 13.53
N ASN A 357 8.97 13.24 14.02
CA ASN A 357 7.93 14.21 14.35
C ASN A 357 7.09 14.59 13.10
N ARG A 358 7.69 14.56 11.92
CA ARG A 358 6.99 14.78 10.64
C ARG A 358 5.96 13.70 10.39
N TYR A 359 6.33 12.43 10.59
CA TYR A 359 5.39 11.32 10.44
C TYR A 359 4.21 11.43 11.40
N ILE A 360 4.46 11.73 12.69
CA ILE A 360 3.39 11.92 13.69
C ILE A 360 2.42 13.03 13.26
N ARG A 361 2.93 14.16 12.74
CA ARG A 361 2.07 15.21 12.21
C ARG A 361 1.26 14.73 11.01
N ASN A 362 1.90 14.08 10.05
CA ASN A 362 1.27 13.66 8.81
C ASN A 362 0.16 12.62 9.02
N VAL A 363 0.36 11.65 9.92
CA VAL A 363 -0.67 10.62 10.22
C VAL A 363 -1.88 11.20 10.97
N ASN A 364 -1.75 12.38 11.55
CA ASN A 364 -2.81 13.04 12.31
C ASN A 364 -3.45 14.23 11.58
N VAL A 365 -2.83 14.76 10.54
CA VAL A 365 -3.19 16.06 9.92
C VAL A 365 -4.64 16.11 9.41
N THR A 366 -5.20 14.98 9.03
CA THR A 366 -6.59 14.92 8.53
C THR A 366 -7.63 15.10 9.62
N ASN A 367 -7.33 14.73 10.85
CA ASN A 367 -8.32 14.66 11.94
C ASN A 367 -7.95 15.42 13.21
N VAL A 368 -6.75 15.98 13.27
CA VAL A 368 -6.26 16.72 14.43
C VAL A 368 -5.72 18.06 13.96
N ASN A 369 -6.13 19.13 14.63
CA ASN A 369 -5.52 20.44 14.38
C ASN A 369 -4.12 20.46 14.98
N VAL A 370 -3.13 20.05 14.17
CA VAL A 370 -1.72 19.91 14.57
C VAL A 370 -1.02 21.23 14.90
N THR A 371 -1.66 22.37 14.60
CA THR A 371 -1.17 23.71 15.02
C THR A 371 -1.48 23.99 16.47
N ASN A 372 -2.59 23.46 16.99
CA ASN A 372 -3.06 23.69 18.35
C ASN A 372 -2.61 22.60 19.32
N ILE A 373 -2.29 21.40 18.81
CA ILE A 373 -1.86 20.26 19.61
C ILE A 373 -0.41 19.93 19.28
N ASN A 374 0.48 20.00 20.27
CA ASN A 374 1.84 19.50 20.11
C ASN A 374 1.83 17.97 20.11
N VAL A 375 1.49 17.37 18.94
CA VAL A 375 1.36 15.92 18.76
C VAL A 375 2.64 15.14 19.04
N THR A 376 3.79 15.82 19.11
CA THR A 376 5.08 15.20 19.37
C THR A 376 5.37 15.02 20.88
N ASN A 377 4.62 15.70 21.75
CA ASN A 377 4.76 15.64 23.20
C ASN A 377 3.45 15.24 23.91
N VAL A 378 2.55 14.56 23.20
CA VAL A 378 1.27 14.13 23.78
C VAL A 378 1.48 13.02 24.80
N ASN A 379 0.99 13.24 26.01
CA ASN A 379 0.83 12.17 26.99
C ASN A 379 -0.51 11.48 26.77
N VAL A 380 -0.50 10.39 26.03
CA VAL A 380 -1.71 9.61 25.68
C VAL A 380 -2.51 9.11 26.88
N THR A 381 -1.89 9.03 28.08
CA THR A 381 -2.58 8.59 29.30
C THR A 381 -3.43 9.68 29.94
N ASN A 382 -3.25 10.95 29.55
CA ASN A 382 -3.94 12.11 30.12
C ASN A 382 -5.05 12.65 29.21
N ILE A 383 -5.33 11.97 28.09
CA ILE A 383 -6.41 12.35 27.18
C ILE A 383 -7.75 11.85 27.71
N ASN A 384 -8.76 12.70 27.68
CA ASN A 384 -10.14 12.29 27.92
C ASN A 384 -10.76 11.81 26.60
N TYR A 385 -10.70 10.50 26.37
CA TYR A 385 -11.17 9.87 25.15
C TYR A 385 -12.70 9.83 25.07
N ARG A 386 -13.28 10.40 24.00
CA ARG A 386 -14.72 10.51 23.78
C ARG A 386 -15.36 9.12 23.64
N ASN A 387 -14.81 8.32 22.73
CA ASN A 387 -15.38 7.00 22.41
C ASN A 387 -15.25 5.98 23.54
N ARG A 388 -14.42 6.21 24.55
CA ARG A 388 -14.25 5.27 25.67
C ARG A 388 -15.55 4.93 26.37
N ARG A 389 -16.50 5.86 26.40
CA ARG A 389 -17.77 5.75 27.13
C ARG A 389 -18.97 5.47 26.24
N GLU A 390 -18.78 5.48 24.93
CA GLU A 390 -19.85 5.22 23.98
C GLU A 390 -20.35 3.78 24.07
N PRO A 391 -21.62 3.52 23.72
CA PRO A 391 -22.17 2.18 23.69
C PRO A 391 -21.35 1.29 22.77
N ASP A 392 -21.04 0.09 23.25
CA ASP A 392 -20.32 -0.95 22.51
C ASP A 392 -18.93 -0.57 21.96
N ALA A 393 -18.38 0.61 22.30
CA ALA A 393 -17.08 1.06 21.80
C ALA A 393 -15.92 0.18 22.27
N MET A 394 -15.98 -0.26 23.53
CA MET A 394 -14.92 -1.08 24.11
C MET A 394 -15.08 -2.54 23.67
N THR A 395 -14.06 -3.06 23.04
CA THR A 395 -13.96 -4.48 22.67
C THR A 395 -12.93 -5.17 23.56
N VAL A 396 -13.28 -6.31 24.11
CA VAL A 396 -12.42 -7.12 24.99
C VAL A 396 -12.39 -8.55 24.47
N VAL A 397 -11.21 -9.12 24.34
CA VAL A 397 -11.03 -10.53 23.95
C VAL A 397 -9.97 -11.20 24.83
N SER A 398 -9.88 -12.53 24.78
CA SER A 398 -8.79 -13.27 25.41
C SER A 398 -7.45 -12.97 24.70
N HIS A 399 -6.35 -13.13 25.43
CA HIS A 399 -5.01 -13.06 24.87
C HIS A 399 -4.84 -14.01 23.66
N GLU A 400 -5.39 -15.21 23.75
CA GLU A 400 -5.35 -16.21 22.70
C GLU A 400 -6.08 -15.77 21.43
N THR A 401 -7.32 -15.23 21.57
CA THR A 401 -8.06 -14.66 20.43
C THR A 401 -7.25 -13.59 19.72
N PHE A 402 -6.57 -12.73 20.48
CA PHE A 402 -5.78 -11.65 19.95
C PHE A 402 -4.51 -12.14 19.22
N VAL A 403 -3.71 -13.00 19.87
CA VAL A 403 -2.40 -13.44 19.35
C VAL A 403 -2.54 -14.43 18.20
N GLU A 404 -3.54 -15.31 18.25
CA GLU A 404 -3.76 -16.32 17.22
C GLU A 404 -4.58 -15.85 16.03
N SER A 405 -4.78 -14.52 15.87
CA SER A 405 -5.55 -13.92 14.76
C SER A 405 -6.96 -14.52 14.62
N ARG A 406 -7.58 -14.88 15.74
CA ARG A 406 -8.95 -15.42 15.73
C ARG A 406 -9.97 -14.30 15.45
N PRO A 407 -11.12 -14.60 14.82
CA PRO A 407 -12.19 -13.64 14.61
C PRO A 407 -12.65 -13.02 15.94
N VAL A 408 -12.47 -11.69 16.06
CA VAL A 408 -12.74 -10.94 17.30
C VAL A 408 -14.21 -11.01 17.69
N ASN A 409 -15.13 -10.88 16.75
CA ASN A 409 -16.58 -10.90 16.99
C ASN A 409 -17.07 -12.20 17.64
N ARG A 410 -16.36 -13.31 17.45
CA ARG A 410 -16.65 -14.62 18.06
C ARG A 410 -16.04 -14.79 19.45
N GLY A 411 -15.03 -13.95 19.77
CA GLY A 411 -14.27 -14.02 21.02
C GLY A 411 -14.52 -12.84 21.97
N VAL A 412 -15.52 -11.99 21.71
CA VAL A 412 -15.83 -10.83 22.57
C VAL A 412 -16.27 -11.30 23.94
N ILE A 413 -15.65 -10.72 24.95
CA ILE A 413 -15.92 -10.99 26.36
C ILE A 413 -16.68 -9.80 26.94
N VAL A 414 -17.85 -10.07 27.51
CA VAL A 414 -18.63 -9.05 28.19
C VAL A 414 -18.02 -8.76 29.55
N VAL A 415 -17.62 -7.52 29.77
CA VAL A 415 -17.00 -7.06 31.01
C VAL A 415 -17.88 -5.96 31.60
N PRO A 416 -18.17 -6.00 32.92
CA PRO A 416 -18.91 -4.93 33.59
C PRO A 416 -18.24 -3.56 33.39
N ARG A 417 -19.07 -2.52 33.22
CA ARG A 417 -18.58 -1.17 32.83
C ARG A 417 -17.67 -0.56 33.90
N ASP A 418 -17.96 -0.77 35.18
CA ASP A 418 -17.11 -0.34 36.29
C ASP A 418 -15.68 -0.85 36.17
N ARG A 419 -15.53 -2.11 35.75
CA ARG A 419 -14.22 -2.71 35.50
C ARG A 419 -13.52 -2.12 34.29
N LEU A 420 -14.26 -1.77 33.24
CA LEU A 420 -13.71 -1.11 32.04
C LEU A 420 -13.26 0.32 32.36
N ASP A 421 -13.96 1.03 33.23
CA ASP A 421 -13.62 2.39 33.66
C ASP A 421 -12.33 2.43 34.50
N GLU A 422 -12.02 1.37 35.25
CA GLU A 422 -10.77 1.21 36.00
C GLU A 422 -9.53 0.97 35.10
N ALA A 423 -9.74 0.52 33.86
CA ALA A 423 -8.66 0.18 32.94
C ALA A 423 -7.82 1.41 32.57
N ARG A 424 -6.51 1.33 32.68
CA ARG A 424 -5.63 2.43 32.29
C ARG A 424 -5.37 2.43 30.78
N VAL A 425 -5.22 3.58 30.19
CA VAL A 425 -4.77 3.72 28.81
C VAL A 425 -3.33 3.24 28.69
N VAL A 426 -3.07 2.36 27.71
CA VAL A 426 -1.75 1.82 27.39
C VAL A 426 -1.11 2.54 26.21
N GLY A 427 -1.91 2.92 25.21
CA GLY A 427 -1.48 3.57 23.98
C GLY A 427 -2.01 2.91 22.72
N ALA A 428 -1.38 3.14 21.60
CA ALA A 428 -1.82 2.66 20.28
C ALA A 428 -1.46 1.18 19.99
N THR A 429 -0.90 0.45 20.95
CA THR A 429 -0.57 -0.98 20.77
C THR A 429 -0.83 -1.80 22.02
N ALA A 430 -1.22 -3.05 21.83
CA ALA A 430 -1.28 -4.04 22.89
C ALA A 430 0.15 -4.42 23.32
N ARG A 431 0.39 -4.53 24.64
CA ARG A 431 1.67 -5.03 25.18
C ARG A 431 1.75 -6.54 25.13
N VAL A 432 1.58 -7.09 23.94
CA VAL A 432 1.53 -8.52 23.65
C VAL A 432 2.57 -8.82 22.58
N ALA A 433 3.38 -9.83 22.78
CA ALA A 433 4.32 -10.29 21.76
C ALA A 433 3.56 -11.11 20.69
N PRO A 434 3.88 -10.93 19.41
CA PRO A 434 3.31 -11.77 18.36
C PRO A 434 3.89 -13.19 18.41
N ASP A 435 3.14 -14.13 17.89
CA ASP A 435 3.61 -15.46 17.53
C ASP A 435 3.53 -15.69 16.00
N ARG A 436 3.83 -16.91 15.55
CA ARG A 436 3.79 -17.25 14.13
C ARG A 436 2.39 -17.13 13.52
N ARG A 437 1.33 -17.41 14.28
CA ARG A 437 -0.07 -17.29 13.82
C ARG A 437 -0.44 -15.83 13.60
N SER A 438 0.06 -14.94 14.49
CA SER A 438 -0.11 -13.51 14.32
C SER A 438 0.42 -12.99 12.97
N VAL A 439 1.56 -13.52 12.51
CA VAL A 439 2.19 -13.13 11.24
C VAL A 439 1.42 -13.71 10.04
N LEU A 440 0.92 -14.93 10.17
CA LEU A 440 0.12 -15.57 9.12
C LEU A 440 -1.30 -14.97 9.01
N ALA A 441 -1.71 -14.16 9.97
CA ALA A 441 -3.04 -13.55 10.05
C ALA A 441 -4.20 -14.57 9.97
N GLN A 442 -3.95 -15.80 10.47
CA GLN A 442 -4.95 -16.85 10.46
C GLN A 442 -4.88 -17.76 11.69
N PRO A 443 -6.04 -18.20 12.21
CA PRO A 443 -6.10 -19.00 13.45
C PRO A 443 -5.61 -20.44 13.28
N ALA A 444 -5.59 -20.97 12.05
CA ALA A 444 -5.16 -22.34 11.77
C ALA A 444 -4.47 -22.39 10.40
N VAL A 445 -3.46 -23.26 10.27
CA VAL A 445 -2.85 -23.59 8.99
C VAL A 445 -3.85 -24.47 8.23
N VAL A 446 -4.45 -23.92 7.18
CA VAL A 446 -5.25 -24.67 6.22
C VAL A 446 -4.30 -25.26 5.17
N GLU A 447 -4.63 -26.40 4.60
CA GLU A 447 -3.89 -26.95 3.46
C GLU A 447 -4.11 -26.04 2.24
N THR A 448 -3.25 -25.05 2.09
CA THR A 448 -3.35 -24.00 1.09
C THR A 448 -2.66 -24.45 -0.19
N ARG A 449 -3.25 -24.17 -1.34
CA ARG A 449 -2.64 -24.45 -2.64
C ARG A 449 -1.39 -23.60 -2.81
N ARG A 450 -0.26 -24.27 -3.03
CA ARG A 450 1.05 -23.62 -3.18
C ARG A 450 1.43 -23.54 -4.65
N PRO A 451 2.08 -22.45 -5.09
CA PRO A 451 2.66 -22.42 -6.41
C PRO A 451 3.69 -23.55 -6.58
N PRO A 452 3.87 -24.05 -7.80
CA PRO A 452 4.94 -25.00 -8.07
C PRO A 452 6.31 -24.44 -7.67
N MET A 453 7.18 -25.26 -7.11
CA MET A 453 8.49 -24.82 -6.61
C MET A 453 9.32 -24.11 -7.70
N TYR A 454 9.29 -24.58 -8.93
CA TYR A 454 10.03 -23.97 -10.03
C TYR A 454 9.58 -22.54 -10.33
N VAL A 455 8.29 -22.22 -10.12
CA VAL A 455 7.75 -20.86 -10.27
C VAL A 455 8.30 -19.94 -9.18
N MET A 456 8.37 -20.46 -7.95
CA MET A 456 8.86 -19.71 -6.80
C MET A 456 10.35 -19.40 -6.87
N THR A 457 11.14 -20.34 -7.38
CA THR A 457 12.60 -20.23 -7.47
C THR A 457 13.10 -19.60 -8.78
N ARG A 458 12.18 -19.35 -9.73
CA ARG A 458 12.53 -18.76 -11.03
C ARG A 458 13.15 -17.37 -10.84
N GLN A 459 14.29 -17.12 -11.45
CA GLN A 459 14.94 -15.81 -11.40
C GLN A 459 14.20 -14.79 -12.27
N VAL A 460 14.20 -13.54 -11.83
CA VAL A 460 13.69 -12.40 -12.60
C VAL A 460 14.82 -11.40 -12.86
N VAL A 461 14.71 -10.68 -13.96
CA VAL A 461 15.62 -9.59 -14.34
C VAL A 461 15.17 -8.34 -13.62
N VAL A 462 16.09 -7.65 -12.96
CA VAL A 462 15.82 -6.38 -12.26
C VAL A 462 16.65 -5.26 -12.86
N GLN A 463 16.06 -4.11 -13.09
CA GLN A 463 16.79 -2.90 -13.45
C GLN A 463 17.31 -2.22 -12.18
N ARG A 464 16.48 -2.16 -11.16
CA ARG A 464 16.84 -1.64 -9.85
C ARG A 464 17.05 -2.78 -8.87
N GLN A 465 18.19 -2.77 -8.16
CA GLN A 465 18.45 -3.75 -7.10
C GLN A 465 17.44 -3.57 -5.96
N PRO A 466 16.61 -4.57 -5.64
CA PRO A 466 15.68 -4.48 -4.53
C PRO A 466 16.40 -4.47 -3.19
N PRO A 467 15.75 -3.96 -2.12
CA PRO A 467 16.28 -4.07 -0.77
C PRO A 467 16.42 -5.55 -0.35
N PRO A 468 17.27 -5.84 0.63
CA PRO A 468 17.37 -7.19 1.18
C PRO A 468 15.99 -7.66 1.72
N PRO A 469 15.66 -8.96 1.59
CA PRO A 469 14.41 -9.50 2.09
C PRO A 469 14.24 -9.27 3.59
N PRO A 470 13.00 -9.32 4.10
CA PRO A 470 12.74 -9.25 5.53
C PRO A 470 13.53 -10.30 6.30
N VAL A 471 13.94 -9.97 7.54
CA VAL A 471 14.57 -10.94 8.44
C VAL A 471 13.51 -11.97 8.84
N PRO A 472 13.76 -13.28 8.77
CA PRO A 472 12.78 -14.30 9.14
C PRO A 472 12.21 -14.10 10.54
N PHE A 473 10.90 -14.33 10.70
CA PHE A 473 10.21 -14.18 11.99
C PHE A 473 10.88 -14.97 13.10
N ALA A 474 11.28 -16.22 12.84
CA ALA A 474 11.96 -17.07 13.82
C ALA A 474 13.24 -16.43 14.39
N ALA A 475 13.98 -15.64 13.59
CA ALA A 475 15.17 -14.94 14.06
C ALA A 475 14.84 -13.69 14.90
N ARG A 476 13.64 -13.13 14.73
CA ARG A 476 13.16 -11.92 15.43
C ARG A 476 12.35 -12.22 16.69
N GLU A 477 11.77 -13.40 16.80
CA GLU A 477 10.79 -13.79 17.81
C GLU A 477 11.27 -13.52 19.25
N GLN A 478 12.51 -13.87 19.57
CA GLN A 478 13.08 -13.63 20.91
C GLN A 478 13.14 -12.13 21.24
N ALA A 479 13.55 -11.30 20.27
CA ALA A 479 13.65 -9.86 20.45
C ALA A 479 12.26 -9.21 20.59
N LEU A 480 11.26 -9.70 19.85
CA LEU A 480 9.86 -9.26 19.95
C LEU A 480 9.24 -9.66 21.30
N ARG A 481 9.56 -10.84 21.82
CA ARG A 481 9.14 -11.26 23.17
C ARG A 481 9.75 -10.41 24.29
N ALA A 482 10.96 -9.89 24.08
CA ALA A 482 11.61 -8.99 25.04
C ALA A 482 10.99 -7.58 25.06
N ARG A 483 10.31 -7.16 23.99
CA ARG A 483 9.64 -5.86 23.84
C ARG A 483 8.20 -6.01 23.33
N PRO A 484 7.29 -6.60 24.11
CA PRO A 484 5.95 -6.96 23.66
C PRO A 484 5.19 -5.78 23.06
N GLY A 485 4.59 -5.99 21.89
CA GLY A 485 3.78 -5.02 21.17
C GLY A 485 4.54 -3.91 20.44
N ARG A 486 5.87 -3.97 20.40
CA ARG A 486 6.69 -2.97 19.70
C ARG A 486 7.49 -3.63 18.58
N PRO A 487 7.36 -3.14 17.35
CA PRO A 487 8.26 -3.54 16.26
C PRO A 487 9.73 -3.25 16.61
N LEU A 488 10.62 -4.02 16.03
CA LEU A 488 12.05 -3.89 16.26
C LEU A 488 12.59 -2.64 15.53
N ASP A 489 13.53 -1.95 16.15
CA ASP A 489 14.24 -0.85 15.53
C ASP A 489 15.26 -1.35 14.48
N ASP A 490 15.64 -0.45 13.54
CA ASP A 490 16.54 -0.77 12.43
C ASP A 490 17.89 -1.30 12.89
N ALA A 491 18.42 -0.83 14.03
CA ALA A 491 19.70 -1.29 14.56
C ALA A 491 19.60 -2.75 15.02
N THR A 492 18.48 -3.12 15.66
CA THR A 492 18.19 -4.49 16.04
C THR A 492 18.02 -5.38 14.80
N ILE A 493 17.24 -4.92 13.80
CA ILE A 493 17.04 -5.63 12.53
C ILE A 493 18.38 -5.83 11.79
N ALA A 494 19.23 -4.80 11.72
CA ALA A 494 20.56 -4.92 11.09
C ALA A 494 21.44 -5.95 11.81
N THR A 495 21.41 -5.96 13.15
CA THR A 495 22.15 -6.93 13.95
C THR A 495 21.66 -8.36 13.71
N LEU A 496 20.34 -8.56 13.69
CA LEU A 496 19.74 -9.87 13.41
C LEU A 496 20.05 -10.33 12.00
N ARG A 497 19.96 -9.43 11.00
CA ARG A 497 20.31 -9.73 9.60
C ARG A 497 21.76 -10.19 9.47
N ALA A 498 22.71 -9.55 10.15
CA ALA A 498 24.12 -9.95 10.12
C ALA A 498 24.39 -11.35 10.72
N ARG A 499 23.51 -11.80 11.63
CA ARG A 499 23.62 -13.11 12.31
C ARG A 499 22.83 -14.21 11.61
N THR A 500 21.83 -13.84 10.81
CA THR A 500 20.98 -14.80 10.10
C THR A 500 21.71 -15.17 8.79
N PRO A 501 21.96 -16.45 8.52
CA PRO A 501 22.50 -16.86 7.23
C PRO A 501 21.56 -16.34 6.14
N SER A 502 22.10 -15.59 5.22
CA SER A 502 21.35 -15.14 4.04
C SER A 502 20.94 -16.40 3.27
N THR A 503 19.69 -16.82 3.36
CA THR A 503 19.07 -17.55 2.26
C THR A 503 19.06 -16.54 1.11
N SER A 504 20.07 -16.67 0.25
CA SER A 504 20.53 -15.62 -0.65
C SER A 504 19.39 -15.06 -1.51
N PRO A 505 18.99 -13.79 -1.37
CA PRO A 505 18.06 -13.15 -2.30
C PRO A 505 18.66 -13.04 -3.70
N GLY A 506 19.99 -13.07 -3.81
CA GLY A 506 20.70 -13.14 -5.07
C GLY A 506 20.38 -14.35 -5.93
N THR A 507 19.64 -15.37 -5.37
CA THR A 507 19.23 -16.54 -6.13
C THR A 507 18.01 -16.26 -7.03
N PHE A 508 17.17 -15.24 -6.70
CA PHE A 508 15.91 -15.01 -7.41
C PHE A 508 15.87 -13.72 -8.24
N VAL A 509 16.91 -12.91 -8.18
CA VAL A 509 17.04 -11.70 -9.01
C VAL A 509 18.38 -11.69 -9.70
N ARG A 510 18.39 -11.28 -10.96
CA ARG A 510 19.61 -11.01 -11.74
C ARG A 510 19.55 -9.59 -12.28
N PRO A 511 20.61 -8.78 -12.15
CA PRO A 511 20.64 -7.46 -12.75
C PRO A 511 20.44 -7.55 -14.27
N ALA A 512 19.74 -6.58 -14.84
CA ALA A 512 19.73 -6.40 -16.28
C ALA A 512 21.17 -6.19 -16.77
N ALA A 513 21.53 -6.85 -17.85
CA ALA A 513 22.85 -6.61 -18.44
C ALA A 513 22.98 -5.10 -18.77
N PRO A 514 24.14 -4.47 -18.52
CA PRO A 514 24.35 -3.09 -18.93
C PRO A 514 24.18 -2.97 -20.45
N ALA A 515 23.54 -1.89 -20.91
CA ALA A 515 23.46 -1.58 -22.33
C ALA A 515 24.89 -1.62 -22.90
N PRO A 516 25.13 -2.25 -24.08
CA PRO A 516 26.42 -2.19 -24.71
C PRO A 516 26.84 -0.73 -24.82
N ALA A 517 28.02 -0.40 -24.29
CA ALA A 517 28.54 0.95 -24.40
C ALA A 517 28.47 1.35 -25.87
N LEU A 518 27.73 2.40 -26.20
CA LEU A 518 27.73 2.96 -27.54
C LEU A 518 29.19 3.15 -27.92
N ALA A 519 29.66 2.40 -28.94
CA ALA A 519 30.99 2.61 -29.45
C ALA A 519 31.16 4.09 -29.72
N PRO A 520 32.21 4.75 -29.23
CA PRO A 520 32.41 6.16 -29.47
C PRO A 520 32.28 6.39 -30.98
N ALA A 521 31.40 7.30 -31.37
CA ALA A 521 31.22 7.67 -32.77
C ALA A 521 32.60 7.88 -33.37
N PRO A 522 32.90 7.26 -34.52
CA PRO A 522 34.23 7.41 -35.13
C PRO A 522 34.52 8.90 -35.24
N ALA A 523 35.61 9.32 -34.60
CA ALA A 523 36.02 10.73 -34.60
C ALA A 523 36.00 11.21 -36.03
N LEU A 524 35.14 12.20 -36.31
CA LEU A 524 35.14 12.91 -37.61
C LEU A 524 36.58 13.34 -37.85
N ARG A 525 37.25 12.69 -38.83
CA ARG A 525 38.57 13.11 -39.25
C ARG A 525 38.48 14.58 -39.64
N PRO A 526 39.36 15.45 -39.16
CA PRO A 526 39.37 16.83 -39.57
C PRO A 526 39.46 16.89 -41.10
N ALA A 527 38.56 17.61 -41.72
CA ALA A 527 38.54 17.86 -43.17
C ALA A 527 39.92 18.38 -43.57
N ARG A 528 40.55 17.71 -44.54
CA ARG A 528 41.77 18.20 -45.18
C ARG A 528 41.53 19.63 -45.70
N GLU A 529 42.23 20.59 -45.13
CA GLU A 529 42.41 21.92 -45.74
C GLU A 529 43.02 21.74 -47.13
N GLY A 530 42.36 22.23 -48.14
CA GLY A 530 42.95 22.35 -49.45
C GLY A 530 41.97 22.14 -50.63
N LEU A 531 40.87 22.86 -50.69
CA LEU A 531 40.17 23.13 -51.94
C LEU A 531 39.88 24.63 -52.06
N PRO A 532 40.24 25.29 -53.18
CA PRO A 532 40.00 26.71 -53.35
C PRO A 532 38.47 27.00 -53.46
N PRO A 533 38.02 28.19 -53.07
CA PRO A 533 36.61 28.52 -53.04
C PRO A 533 36.00 28.52 -54.44
N PRO A 534 34.77 28.04 -54.64
CA PRO A 534 34.05 28.12 -55.89
C PRO A 534 33.76 29.58 -56.26
N ARG A 535 33.96 29.94 -57.54
CA ARG A 535 33.64 31.25 -58.13
C ARG A 535 32.14 31.54 -57.98
N PRO A 536 31.73 32.79 -57.72
CA PRO A 536 30.33 33.16 -57.58
C PRO A 536 29.58 33.00 -58.92
N ALA A 537 28.47 32.29 -58.88
CA ALA A 537 27.56 32.12 -59.98
C ALA A 537 26.86 33.45 -60.32
N ARG A 538 26.83 33.79 -61.61
CA ARG A 538 26.09 34.97 -62.16
C ARG A 538 24.62 34.85 -61.79
N ARG A 539 24.08 35.94 -61.23
CA ARG A 539 22.65 36.16 -61.00
C ARG A 539 21.87 36.12 -62.34
N ALA A 540 20.85 35.26 -62.40
CA ALA A 540 19.83 35.30 -63.45
C ALA A 540 18.78 36.34 -63.08
N PRO A 541 18.18 37.02 -64.11
CA PRO A 541 17.19 38.04 -63.87
C PRO A 541 15.84 37.46 -63.45
N PRO A 542 14.99 38.22 -62.72
CA PRO A 542 13.70 37.75 -62.20
C PRO A 542 12.68 37.54 -63.33
N PRO A 543 11.80 36.56 -63.26
CA PRO A 543 10.69 36.42 -64.20
C PRO A 543 9.57 37.44 -63.91
N HIS A 544 8.99 37.98 -64.99
CA HIS A 544 7.89 38.88 -65.02
C HIS A 544 6.58 38.26 -64.47
N ASP A 545 5.75 39.16 -63.96
CA ASP A 545 4.41 38.99 -63.43
C ASP A 545 3.52 38.03 -64.23
N ALA A 546 2.90 37.06 -63.53
CA ALA A 546 1.71 36.35 -64.01
C ALA A 546 0.54 36.64 -63.08
N ALA A 547 -0.56 37.06 -63.66
CA ALA A 547 -1.78 37.43 -62.99
C ALA A 547 -2.44 36.29 -62.17
N PRO A 548 -3.25 36.62 -61.15
CA PRO A 548 -3.89 35.63 -60.30
C PRO A 548 -5.07 34.94 -61.02
N PRO A 549 -5.30 33.64 -60.76
CA PRO A 549 -6.46 32.91 -61.26
C PRO A 549 -7.72 33.24 -60.45
N ALA A 550 -8.82 33.26 -61.22
CA ALA A 550 -10.18 33.62 -60.79
C ALA A 550 -10.74 32.71 -59.70
N SER A 551 -11.53 33.34 -58.84
CA SER A 551 -12.27 32.76 -57.73
C SER A 551 -13.27 31.69 -58.17
N ALA A 552 -13.23 30.50 -57.54
CA ALA A 552 -14.26 29.45 -57.59
C ALA A 552 -15.45 29.81 -56.68
N PRO A 553 -16.70 29.41 -57.01
CA PRO A 553 -17.92 29.83 -56.31
C PRO A 553 -18.08 29.13 -54.96
N VAL A 554 -18.56 29.90 -53.99
CA VAL A 554 -18.93 29.46 -52.63
C VAL A 554 -20.24 28.67 -52.69
N GLU A 555 -20.26 27.41 -52.38
CA GLU A 555 -21.47 26.63 -52.11
C GLU A 555 -22.06 26.99 -50.74
N ARG A 556 -23.34 27.35 -50.72
CA ARG A 556 -24.13 27.60 -49.52
C ARG A 556 -24.54 26.25 -48.86
N PRO A 557 -24.55 26.15 -47.53
CA PRO A 557 -25.02 24.93 -46.85
C PRO A 557 -26.54 24.80 -46.93
N VAL A 558 -26.97 23.61 -47.31
CA VAL A 558 -28.38 23.16 -47.37
C VAL A 558 -28.86 22.87 -45.94
N ARG A 559 -30.01 23.47 -45.56
CA ARG A 559 -30.73 23.19 -44.31
C ARG A 559 -31.34 21.77 -44.35
N PRO A 560 -31.27 20.97 -43.27
CA PRO A 560 -32.00 19.72 -43.21
C PRO A 560 -33.49 19.95 -42.92
N ALA A 561 -34.31 19.16 -43.58
CA ALA A 561 -35.78 19.17 -43.53
C ALA A 561 -36.30 18.72 -42.16
N ARG A 562 -37.36 19.40 -41.73
CA ARG A 562 -38.18 19.17 -40.53
C ARG A 562 -38.89 17.81 -40.66
N ARG A 563 -38.58 16.84 -39.78
CA ARG A 563 -39.37 15.63 -39.62
C ARG A 563 -40.59 15.89 -38.74
N GLU A 564 -41.75 15.55 -39.28
CA GLU A 564 -43.05 15.59 -38.63
C GLU A 564 -43.13 14.67 -37.41
N ARG A 565 -43.81 15.17 -36.40
CA ARG A 565 -44.20 14.43 -35.20
C ARG A 565 -45.31 13.43 -35.57
N GLN A 566 -45.09 12.16 -35.40
CA GLN A 566 -46.15 11.18 -35.27
C GLN A 566 -46.54 11.01 -33.80
N GLN A 567 -47.83 11.10 -33.51
CA GLN A 567 -48.51 10.90 -32.24
C GLN A 567 -48.46 9.43 -31.80
N PRO A 568 -48.43 9.12 -30.50
CA PRO A 568 -48.52 7.74 -30.01
C PRO A 568 -49.98 7.30 -30.00
N THR A 569 -50.24 6.14 -30.59
CA THR A 569 -51.49 5.38 -30.47
C THR A 569 -51.53 4.65 -29.15
N GLU A 570 -52.61 4.90 -28.43
CA GLU A 570 -53.15 4.22 -27.26
C GLU A 570 -53.36 2.73 -27.50
N ARG A 571 -52.83 1.87 -26.64
CA ARG A 571 -53.27 0.46 -26.56
C ARG A 571 -53.22 -0.06 -25.11
N ALA A 572 -54.43 -0.20 -24.59
CA ALA A 572 -55.04 -1.30 -23.84
C ALA A 572 -54.24 -2.02 -22.73
N ARG A 573 -54.77 -1.92 -21.52
CA ARG A 573 -54.53 -2.78 -20.35
C ARG A 573 -54.93 -4.22 -20.62
N PRO A 574 -54.24 -5.22 -20.07
CA PRO A 574 -54.84 -6.53 -19.77
C PRO A 574 -55.35 -6.59 -18.33
N GLN A 575 -56.52 -7.19 -18.22
CA GLN A 575 -57.28 -7.49 -17.02
C GLN A 575 -56.59 -8.56 -16.16
N GLU A 576 -56.72 -8.40 -14.83
CA GLU A 576 -56.60 -9.45 -13.83
C GLU A 576 -57.73 -10.50 -14.02
N GLN A 577 -57.41 -11.74 -13.81
CA GLN A 577 -58.25 -12.74 -13.11
C GLN A 577 -57.68 -14.18 -13.26
N PRO A 578 -57.96 -15.09 -12.33
CA PRO A 578 -58.23 -15.06 -10.89
C PRO A 578 -57.10 -15.68 -10.04
#